data_f28f57c27503b3d9e1e08aac7909181a
#
_entry.id   f28f57c27503b3d9e1e08aac7909181a
#
_cell.length_a   1.000
_cell.length_b   1.000
_cell.length_c   1.000
_cell.angle_alpha   90.00
_cell.angle_beta   90.00
_cell.angle_gamma   90.00
#
_symmetry.space_group_name_H-M   'P 1'
#
loop_
_entity.id
_entity.type
_entity.pdbx_description
1 polymer ?
#
loop_
_entity_poly.entity_id
_entity_poly.type
_entity_poly.pdbx_seq_one_letter_code
_entity_poly.pdbx_strand_id
1 'polypeptide(L)'
;MTELVYQPKGLYFEDFEVGVKLRTAGRTITEADIVAFAGLSGDFNQIHTNAEYAAADTFGRRVAHGLLVQSIATGLAVQSGVIEGTVLAFRELDAKFSLPVFIGDTVHVEIEIVDKKPFPRLRGGNVVMKYTVVNQSGQATQRGNWTMLVKSREG
;
A
#
# COMPACT_ATOMS: atom_id res chain seq x y z
N MET A 1 25.82 -27.34 13.51
CA MET A 1 25.45 -25.93 13.39
C MET A 1 23.94 -25.84 13.24
N THR A 2 23.31 -24.93 13.96
CA THR A 2 21.87 -24.67 13.81
C THR A 2 21.67 -23.83 12.56
N GLU A 3 20.89 -24.31 11.61
CA GLU A 3 20.54 -23.56 10.42
C GLU A 3 19.48 -22.51 10.79
N LEU A 4 19.69 -21.27 10.38
CA LEU A 4 18.69 -20.20 10.50
C LEU A 4 17.82 -20.22 9.24
N VAL A 5 16.60 -20.72 9.40
CA VAL A 5 15.62 -20.79 8.32
C VAL A 5 14.64 -19.59 8.43
N TYR A 6 14.40 -18.95 7.29
CA TYR A 6 13.42 -17.86 7.18
C TYR A 6 12.05 -18.29 7.73
N GLN A 7 11.48 -17.47 8.58
CA GLN A 7 10.10 -17.60 9.05
C GLN A 7 9.30 -16.36 8.69
N PRO A 8 8.08 -16.49 8.15
CA PRO A 8 7.20 -15.35 7.93
C PRO A 8 6.94 -14.60 9.23
N LYS A 9 6.97 -13.26 9.16
CA LYS A 9 6.69 -12.38 10.30
C LYS A 9 5.22 -11.97 10.39
N GLY A 10 4.46 -12.16 9.30
CA GLY A 10 3.07 -11.75 9.20
C GLY A 10 2.15 -12.53 10.12
N LEU A 11 1.03 -11.90 10.41
CA LEU A 11 -0.07 -12.53 11.12
C LEU A 11 -0.73 -13.59 10.24
N TYR A 12 -1.17 -14.68 10.83
CA TYR A 12 -2.03 -15.64 10.18
C TYR A 12 -3.50 -15.20 10.26
N PHE A 13 -4.37 -15.81 9.47
CA PHE A 13 -5.78 -15.41 9.40
C PHE A 13 -6.45 -15.36 10.78
N GLU A 14 -6.15 -16.30 11.65
CA GLU A 14 -6.73 -16.40 13.00
C GLU A 14 -6.31 -15.23 13.89
N ASP A 15 -5.12 -14.68 13.66
CA ASP A 15 -4.53 -13.60 14.49
C ASP A 15 -5.12 -12.21 14.19
N PHE A 16 -5.79 -12.06 13.05
CA PHE A 16 -6.43 -10.79 12.72
C PHE A 16 -7.71 -10.58 13.54
N GLU A 17 -7.86 -9.41 14.11
CA GLU A 17 -9.05 -9.01 14.84
C GLU A 17 -9.67 -7.76 14.20
N VAL A 18 -10.99 -7.79 13.99
CA VAL A 18 -11.74 -6.63 13.48
C VAL A 18 -11.66 -5.48 14.48
N GLY A 19 -11.39 -4.28 13.97
CA GLY A 19 -11.22 -3.07 14.77
C GLY A 19 -9.77 -2.75 15.14
N VAL A 20 -8.84 -3.68 14.94
CA VAL A 20 -7.41 -3.42 15.15
C VAL A 20 -6.89 -2.42 14.12
N LYS A 21 -6.10 -1.47 14.58
CA LYS A 21 -5.50 -0.40 13.77
C LYS A 21 -3.99 -0.53 13.76
N LEU A 22 -3.42 -0.19 12.61
CA LEU A 22 -1.98 -0.17 12.35
C LEU A 22 -1.62 1.15 11.67
N ARG A 23 -0.46 1.70 12.03
CA ARG A 23 0.18 2.79 11.30
C ARG A 23 1.57 2.35 10.88
N THR A 24 1.90 2.52 9.60
CA THR A 24 3.22 2.18 9.06
C THR A 24 4.27 3.27 9.35
N ALA A 25 5.53 2.94 9.09
CA ALA A 25 6.56 3.95 8.94
C ALA A 25 6.23 4.90 7.77
N GLY A 26 6.84 6.07 7.77
CA GLY A 26 6.75 7.03 6.67
C GLY A 26 7.79 6.76 5.59
N ARG A 27 7.46 7.16 4.35
CA ARG A 27 8.38 7.14 3.22
C ARG A 27 8.24 8.40 2.38
N THR A 28 9.36 9.04 2.05
CA THR A 28 9.40 10.21 1.15
C THR A 28 9.36 9.75 -0.30
N ILE A 29 8.47 10.37 -1.08
CA ILE A 29 8.36 10.17 -2.52
C ILE A 29 9.46 10.96 -3.22
N THR A 30 10.22 10.29 -4.07
CA THR A 30 11.35 10.88 -4.79
C THR A 30 11.10 10.97 -6.28
N GLU A 31 11.89 11.78 -6.98
CA GLU A 31 11.87 11.79 -8.45
C GLU A 31 12.24 10.42 -9.03
N ALA A 32 13.18 9.72 -8.39
CA ALA A 32 13.57 8.37 -8.80
C ALA A 32 12.39 7.40 -8.76
N ASP A 33 11.51 7.51 -7.78
CA ASP A 33 10.30 6.68 -7.69
C ASP A 33 9.39 6.91 -8.90
N ILE A 34 9.16 8.16 -9.28
CA ILE A 34 8.29 8.53 -10.41
C ILE A 34 8.88 8.04 -11.73
N VAL A 35 10.16 8.29 -11.96
CA VAL A 35 10.84 7.87 -13.20
C VAL A 35 10.89 6.36 -13.32
N ALA A 36 11.20 5.64 -12.25
CA ALA A 36 11.22 4.19 -12.24
C ALA A 36 9.81 3.60 -12.50
N PHE A 37 8.78 4.17 -11.89
CA PHE A 37 7.40 3.72 -12.10
C PHE A 37 6.91 4.01 -13.53
N ALA A 38 7.24 5.17 -14.08
CA ALA A 38 6.95 5.49 -15.48
C ALA A 38 7.60 4.47 -16.43
N GLY A 39 8.85 4.12 -16.19
CA GLY A 39 9.57 3.09 -16.97
C GLY A 39 8.97 1.70 -16.83
N LEU A 40 8.55 1.33 -15.62
CA LEU A 40 7.94 0.03 -15.35
C LEU A 40 6.55 -0.10 -15.97
N SER A 41 5.71 0.93 -15.83
CA SER A 41 4.30 0.91 -16.23
C SER A 41 4.06 1.34 -17.68
N GLY A 42 4.98 2.12 -18.26
CA GLY A 42 4.78 2.81 -19.55
C GLY A 42 3.97 4.10 -19.42
N ASP A 43 3.56 4.50 -18.22
CA ASP A 43 2.81 5.74 -17.99
C ASP A 43 3.75 6.94 -17.90
N PHE A 44 4.12 7.46 -19.07
CA PHE A 44 4.89 8.69 -19.24
C PHE A 44 4.02 9.92 -19.42
N ASN A 45 2.80 9.94 -18.87
CA ASN A 45 1.95 11.11 -18.95
C ASN A 45 2.69 12.36 -18.46
N GLN A 46 2.55 13.45 -19.19
CA GLN A 46 3.35 14.66 -18.98
C GLN A 46 3.18 15.28 -17.58
N ILE A 47 2.05 15.07 -16.92
CA ILE A 47 1.85 15.54 -15.53
C ILE A 47 2.83 14.90 -14.55
N HIS A 48 3.42 13.75 -14.91
CA HIS A 48 4.42 13.05 -14.08
C HIS A 48 5.84 13.33 -14.53
N THR A 49 6.06 13.51 -15.81
CA THR A 49 7.40 13.43 -16.42
C THR A 49 7.89 14.73 -17.07
N ASN A 50 7.02 15.71 -17.29
CA ASN A 50 7.36 16.99 -17.93
C ASN A 50 7.11 18.15 -16.95
N ALA A 51 8.18 18.70 -16.39
CA ALA A 51 8.10 19.77 -15.40
C ALA A 51 7.46 21.06 -15.95
N GLU A 52 7.76 21.42 -17.19
CA GLU A 52 7.19 22.64 -17.83
C GLU A 52 5.70 22.47 -18.09
N TYR A 53 5.29 21.30 -18.60
CA TYR A 53 3.87 20.99 -18.77
C TYR A 53 3.13 21.03 -17.45
N ALA A 54 3.65 20.35 -16.43
CA ALA A 54 3.01 20.27 -15.12
C ALA A 54 2.95 21.63 -14.40
N ALA A 55 3.94 22.52 -14.61
CA ALA A 55 3.93 23.86 -14.05
C ALA A 55 2.78 24.72 -14.59
N ALA A 56 2.36 24.48 -15.82
CA ALA A 56 1.25 25.19 -16.46
C ALA A 56 -0.13 24.54 -16.20
N ASP A 57 -0.17 23.37 -15.60
CA ASP A 57 -1.40 22.60 -15.37
C ASP A 57 -1.95 22.82 -13.95
N THR A 58 -3.06 22.17 -13.64
CA THR A 58 -3.90 22.32 -12.44
C THR A 58 -3.12 22.28 -11.13
N PHE A 59 -2.15 21.39 -11.00
CA PHE A 59 -1.39 21.21 -9.75
C PHE A 59 -0.13 22.07 -9.65
N GLY A 60 0.28 22.72 -10.75
CA GLY A 60 1.42 23.64 -10.79
C GLY A 60 2.81 22.99 -10.67
N ARG A 61 2.87 21.68 -10.57
CA ARG A 61 4.12 20.89 -10.51
C ARG A 61 3.82 19.41 -10.76
N ARG A 62 4.88 18.64 -11.07
CA ARG A 62 4.78 17.20 -11.32
C ARG A 62 4.17 16.47 -10.13
N VAL A 63 3.22 15.58 -10.39
CA VAL A 63 2.57 14.74 -9.39
C VAL A 63 3.03 13.28 -9.53
N ALA A 64 3.06 12.57 -8.43
CA ALA A 64 3.28 11.12 -8.44
C ALA A 64 2.07 10.43 -9.05
N HIS A 65 2.30 9.34 -9.79
CA HIS A 65 1.23 8.47 -10.25
C HIS A 65 0.43 7.97 -9.05
N GLY A 66 -0.88 8.01 -9.13
CA GLY A 66 -1.73 7.48 -8.06
C GLY A 66 -1.43 6.02 -7.77
N LEU A 67 -1.21 5.20 -8.80
CA LEU A 67 -0.86 3.79 -8.67
C LEU A 67 0.56 3.55 -8.12
N LEU A 68 1.50 4.46 -8.34
CA LEU A 68 2.80 4.43 -7.67
C LEU A 68 2.62 4.55 -6.15
N VAL A 69 1.88 5.56 -5.71
CA VAL A 69 1.62 5.79 -4.28
C VAL A 69 0.86 4.61 -3.68
N GLN A 70 -0.10 4.04 -4.41
CA GLN A 70 -0.81 2.83 -4.03
C GLN A 70 0.15 1.64 -3.84
N SER A 71 1.08 1.45 -4.77
CA SER A 71 2.09 0.38 -4.70
C SER A 71 3.03 0.57 -3.51
N ILE A 72 3.47 1.80 -3.26
CA ILE A 72 4.28 2.15 -2.08
C ILE A 72 3.50 1.87 -0.79
N ALA A 73 2.21 2.20 -0.75
CA ALA A 73 1.37 1.95 0.41
C ALA A 73 1.30 0.46 0.76
N THR A 74 1.12 -0.41 -0.23
CA THR A 74 1.16 -1.87 0.00
C THR A 74 2.53 -2.34 0.46
N GLY A 75 3.61 -1.78 -0.08
CA GLY A 75 4.98 -2.05 0.36
C GLY A 75 5.24 -1.66 1.81
N LEU A 76 4.75 -0.50 2.24
CA LEU A 76 4.83 -0.07 3.64
C LEU A 76 4.06 -1.01 4.58
N ALA A 77 2.91 -1.52 4.14
CA ALA A 77 2.16 -2.52 4.89
C ALA A 77 2.95 -3.83 5.06
N VAL A 78 3.62 -4.30 4.00
CA VAL A 78 4.50 -5.48 4.09
C VAL A 78 5.67 -5.22 5.04
N GLN A 79 6.32 -4.07 4.92
CA GLN A 79 7.46 -3.70 5.78
C GLN A 79 7.09 -3.56 7.25
N SER A 80 5.82 -3.29 7.57
CA SER A 80 5.33 -3.28 8.96
C SER A 80 5.41 -4.67 9.62
N GLY A 81 5.57 -5.72 8.85
CA GLY A 81 5.63 -7.10 9.30
C GLY A 81 4.26 -7.79 9.41
N VAL A 82 3.15 -7.05 9.38
CA VAL A 82 1.80 -7.60 9.66
C VAL A 82 1.34 -8.60 8.60
N ILE A 83 1.73 -8.40 7.36
CA ILE A 83 1.33 -9.27 6.23
C ILE A 83 2.53 -9.93 5.54
N GLU A 84 3.70 -9.79 6.10
CA GLU A 84 4.94 -10.31 5.50
C GLU A 84 4.92 -11.84 5.50
N GLY A 85 4.97 -12.44 4.30
CA GLY A 85 5.06 -13.88 4.10
C GLY A 85 3.78 -14.69 4.38
N THR A 86 2.68 -14.05 4.81
CA THR A 86 1.42 -14.72 5.12
C THR A 86 0.29 -14.41 4.13
N VAL A 87 0.43 -13.40 3.31
CA VAL A 87 -0.52 -13.11 2.23
C VAL A 87 -0.32 -14.09 1.08
N LEU A 88 -1.39 -14.76 0.68
CA LEU A 88 -1.42 -15.66 -0.47
C LEU A 88 -1.82 -14.95 -1.76
N ALA A 89 -2.70 -13.96 -1.68
CA ALA A 89 -3.17 -13.21 -2.83
C ALA A 89 -3.75 -11.85 -2.41
N PHE A 90 -3.54 -10.86 -3.24
CA PHE A 90 -4.27 -9.60 -3.21
C PHE A 90 -5.51 -9.76 -4.09
N ARG A 91 -6.70 -9.77 -3.50
CA ARG A 91 -7.92 -10.18 -4.21
C ARG A 91 -8.74 -9.04 -4.75
N GLU A 92 -8.87 -7.97 -3.97
CA GLU A 92 -9.68 -6.82 -4.33
C GLU A 92 -9.02 -5.54 -3.85
N LEU A 93 -9.21 -4.48 -4.61
CA LEU A 93 -8.74 -3.14 -4.32
C LEU A 93 -9.81 -2.15 -4.75
N ASP A 94 -10.25 -1.29 -3.84
CA ASP A 94 -10.88 -0.04 -4.22
C ASP A 94 -10.03 1.15 -3.75
N ALA A 95 -10.06 2.24 -4.49
CA ALA A 95 -9.27 3.41 -4.19
C ALA A 95 -9.96 4.70 -4.62
N LYS A 96 -9.94 5.69 -3.73
CA LYS A 96 -10.25 7.08 -4.05
C LYS A 96 -8.96 7.90 -3.94
N PHE A 97 -8.67 8.67 -4.97
CA PHE A 97 -7.53 9.58 -5.04
C PHE A 97 -8.04 11.00 -4.73
N SER A 98 -7.82 11.48 -3.52
CA SER A 98 -8.43 12.71 -3.00
C SER A 98 -7.54 13.92 -3.15
N LEU A 99 -6.22 13.75 -2.99
CA LEU A 99 -5.22 14.80 -3.10
C LEU A 99 -4.01 14.31 -3.88
N PRO A 100 -3.35 15.17 -4.65
CA PRO A 100 -2.10 14.82 -5.32
C PRO A 100 -0.99 14.58 -4.30
N VAL A 101 -0.06 13.70 -4.66
CA VAL A 101 1.19 13.50 -3.94
C VAL A 101 2.32 14.02 -4.81
N PHE A 102 3.20 14.84 -4.25
CA PHE A 102 4.28 15.50 -4.95
C PHE A 102 5.64 14.89 -4.57
N ILE A 103 6.64 15.13 -5.41
CA ILE A 103 8.05 14.85 -5.07
C ILE A 103 8.38 15.58 -3.77
N GLY A 104 8.95 14.85 -2.80
CA GLY A 104 9.30 15.38 -1.49
C GLY A 104 8.22 15.21 -0.43
N ASP A 105 7.00 14.83 -0.80
CA ASP A 105 5.99 14.46 0.18
C ASP A 105 6.38 13.15 0.89
N THR A 106 6.10 13.09 2.18
CA THR A 106 6.30 11.88 2.99
C THR A 106 4.96 11.29 3.35
N VAL A 107 4.74 10.05 2.97
CA VAL A 107 3.48 9.34 3.21
C VAL A 107 3.67 8.18 4.19
N HIS A 108 2.66 7.92 4.98
CA HIS A 108 2.49 6.69 5.75
C HIS A 108 1.10 6.13 5.49
N VAL A 109 0.85 4.92 5.94
CA VAL A 109 -0.46 4.26 5.76
C VAL A 109 -1.05 3.97 7.13
N GLU A 110 -2.31 4.35 7.28
CA GLU A 110 -3.16 3.94 8.40
C GLU A 110 -4.10 2.84 7.92
N ILE A 111 -4.12 1.73 8.64
CA ILE A 111 -4.88 0.53 8.28
C ILE A 111 -5.79 0.16 9.45
N GLU A 112 -7.02 -0.19 9.14
CA GLU A 112 -7.98 -0.76 10.10
C GLU A 112 -8.54 -2.07 9.53
N ILE A 113 -8.52 -3.12 10.33
CA ILE A 113 -9.16 -4.39 9.97
C ILE A 113 -10.67 -4.23 10.14
N VAL A 114 -11.41 -4.29 9.06
CA VAL A 114 -12.86 -4.01 9.07
C VAL A 114 -13.72 -5.25 8.89
N ASP A 115 -13.18 -6.30 8.28
CA ASP A 115 -13.88 -7.57 8.12
C ASP A 115 -12.89 -8.71 7.94
N LYS A 116 -13.31 -9.92 8.27
CA LYS A 116 -12.59 -11.16 7.98
C LYS A 116 -13.55 -12.31 7.75
N LYS A 117 -13.27 -13.11 6.75
CA LYS A 117 -14.10 -14.27 6.38
C LYS A 117 -13.22 -15.47 6.04
N PRO A 118 -13.44 -16.62 6.69
CA PRO A 118 -12.67 -17.83 6.39
C PRO A 118 -12.93 -18.32 4.97
N PHE A 119 -11.91 -18.86 4.35
CA PHE A 119 -11.98 -19.49 3.04
C PHE A 119 -11.22 -20.82 3.07
N PRO A 120 -11.82 -21.87 3.69
CA PRO A 120 -11.12 -23.12 4.00
C PRO A 120 -10.54 -23.84 2.78
N ARG A 121 -11.21 -23.71 1.62
CA ARG A 121 -10.73 -24.34 0.36
C ARG A 121 -9.34 -23.87 -0.06
N LEU A 122 -8.95 -22.66 0.33
CA LEU A 122 -7.64 -22.08 0.07
C LEU A 122 -6.73 -22.05 1.30
N ARG A 123 -7.09 -22.77 2.36
CA ARG A 123 -6.31 -22.85 3.62
C ARG A 123 -6.00 -21.47 4.21
N GLY A 124 -7.02 -20.61 4.23
CA GLY A 124 -6.88 -19.24 4.70
C GLY A 124 -8.20 -18.54 4.84
N GLY A 125 -8.17 -17.23 4.79
CA GLY A 125 -9.36 -16.40 4.80
C GLY A 125 -9.10 -15.02 4.22
N ASN A 126 -10.17 -14.39 3.79
CA ASN A 126 -10.12 -13.00 3.34
C ASN A 126 -10.10 -12.07 4.55
N VAL A 127 -9.17 -11.14 4.56
CA VAL A 127 -9.09 -10.04 5.51
C VAL A 127 -9.30 -8.74 4.74
N VAL A 128 -10.28 -7.94 5.16
CA VAL A 128 -10.56 -6.63 4.56
C VAL A 128 -9.90 -5.56 5.43
N MET A 129 -9.01 -4.81 4.80
CA MET A 129 -8.22 -3.75 5.40
C MET A 129 -8.66 -2.41 4.81
N LYS A 130 -9.33 -1.58 5.61
CA LYS A 130 -9.55 -0.18 5.26
C LYS A 130 -8.22 0.55 5.39
N TYR A 131 -7.77 1.20 4.32
CA TYR A 131 -6.51 1.93 4.33
C TYR A 131 -6.70 3.42 4.02
N THR A 132 -5.83 4.24 4.57
CA THR A 132 -5.69 5.66 4.26
C THR A 132 -4.22 5.99 4.10
N VAL A 133 -3.85 6.55 2.95
CA VAL A 133 -2.51 7.10 2.74
C VAL A 133 -2.52 8.56 3.18
N VAL A 134 -1.65 8.89 4.12
CA VAL A 134 -1.61 10.21 4.77
C VAL A 134 -0.26 10.87 4.49
N ASN A 135 -0.29 12.16 4.08
CA ASN A 135 0.93 12.93 3.86
C ASN A 135 1.49 13.54 5.15
N GLN A 136 2.61 14.25 5.06
CA GLN A 136 3.28 14.90 6.20
C GLN A 136 2.44 15.97 6.92
N SER A 137 1.41 16.49 6.25
CA SER A 137 0.48 17.49 6.81
C SER A 137 -0.76 16.85 7.46
N GLY A 138 -0.79 15.52 7.57
CA GLY A 138 -1.92 14.79 8.15
C GLY A 138 -3.14 14.70 7.22
N GLN A 139 -2.97 14.96 5.92
CA GLN A 139 -4.05 14.93 4.94
C GLN A 139 -4.13 13.56 4.27
N ALA A 140 -5.34 13.03 4.14
CA ALA A 140 -5.61 11.81 3.39
C ALA A 140 -5.46 12.08 1.88
N THR A 141 -4.52 11.39 1.24
CA THR A 141 -4.29 11.50 -0.20
C THR A 141 -5.00 10.41 -0.99
N GLN A 142 -5.07 9.22 -0.43
CA GLN A 142 -5.79 8.07 -0.98
C GLN A 142 -6.46 7.30 0.14
N ARG A 143 -7.57 6.65 -0.17
CA ARG A 143 -8.28 5.76 0.77
C ARG A 143 -9.11 4.74 0.03
N GLY A 144 -9.36 3.64 0.68
CA GLY A 144 -10.17 2.54 0.16
C GLY A 144 -10.05 1.30 1.00
N ASN A 145 -10.28 0.15 0.38
CA ASN A 145 -10.16 -1.14 1.03
C ASN A 145 -9.25 -2.06 0.22
N TRP A 146 -8.47 -2.86 0.92
CA TRP A 146 -7.75 -4.01 0.38
C TRP A 146 -8.40 -5.28 0.93
N THR A 147 -8.69 -6.22 0.05
CA THR A 147 -9.06 -7.58 0.44
C THR A 147 -7.91 -8.51 0.11
N MET A 148 -7.33 -9.11 1.12
CA MET A 148 -6.21 -10.02 0.99
C MET A 148 -6.60 -11.41 1.49
N LEU A 149 -6.20 -12.43 0.75
CA LEU A 149 -6.26 -13.81 1.21
C LEU A 149 -5.03 -14.08 2.06
N VAL A 150 -5.25 -14.41 3.33
CA VAL A 150 -4.19 -14.65 4.30
C VAL A 150 -4.21 -16.12 4.70
N LYS A 151 -3.03 -16.71 4.88
CA LYS A 151 -2.85 -18.10 5.32
C LYS A 151 -3.49 -18.34 6.68
N SER A 152 -4.12 -19.50 6.84
CA SER A 152 -4.39 -20.10 8.15
C SER A 152 -3.11 -20.72 8.73
N ARG A 153 -3.04 -20.71 10.07
CA ARG A 153 -1.92 -21.33 10.80
C ARG A 153 -1.91 -22.85 10.63
N GLU A 154 -3.09 -23.42 10.59
CA GLU A 154 -3.33 -24.84 10.35
C GLU A 154 -3.88 -25.01 8.93
N GLY A 155 -3.04 -25.42 8.04
CA GLY A 155 -3.37 -25.67 6.63
C GLY A 155 -3.28 -27.14 6.26
#